data_918271b7febf224740ead544f8c8cc15
#
_entry.id   918271b7febf224740ead544f8c8cc15
#
_cell.length_a   1.000
_cell.length_b   1.000
_cell.length_c   1.000
_cell.angle_alpha   90.00
_cell.angle_beta   90.00
_cell.angle_gamma   90.00
#
_symmetry.space_group_name_H-M   'P 1'
#
loop_
_entity.id
_entity.type
_entity.pdbx_description
1 polymer ?
#
loop_
_entity_poly.entity_id
_entity_poly.type
_entity_poly.pdbx_seq_one_letter_code
_entity_poly.pdbx_strand_id
1 'polypeptide(L)'
;MMQEESELSQPGGAPGGQAGPSKARLLDIVTRSAGATMAVVDRSLTMIYVNDEYARWFGTVPDRLVGKSLVQVYGEQDCQRFMPFVERVLRGERVLYQRLLHTPYGFDEWRTICLTPWYGEQGAIEGFMTTALDVHELQVTMDALRAAKQRLSSHMENSPLAVLEMDHALRLLHCSQRAVQLMGWPTVAGLKGRPLPELLALQEGCELLEALRRLQSGEESQNRAEASFFREDGTEVHCEWFNSALTDADGRVASLMALVQDVSAKIQIARQQHYLAHHDALTGLYNRMAFQIRLEAALAQARGTAGVVALLFIDLDGFKRVNDTLGHRTGDEVLRVMAQRIAGAVRGCDTTARLGGDEFLVMLDCEVTREVIDTVGHRILHALLCPVALDGLEVNVGASIGVAVVRPRDSDIGTLINRADQAMYAAKRAGKGRLHYAEGP
;
A
#
# COMPACT_ATOMS: atom_id res chain seq x y z
N MET A 1 -66.76 -6.66 35.79
CA MET A 1 -67.26 -6.54 37.13
C MET A 1 -67.14 -5.11 37.56
N MET A 2 -68.29 -4.47 37.72
CA MET A 2 -68.62 -3.28 38.47
C MET A 2 -67.90 -1.99 38.12
N GLN A 3 -68.46 -1.05 37.36
CA GLN A 3 -69.54 -0.13 37.71
C GLN A 3 -69.28 0.65 39.02
N GLU A 4 -69.04 1.95 38.84
CA GLU A 4 -69.79 2.94 39.62
C GLU A 4 -69.81 4.28 38.85
N GLU A 5 -71.01 4.64 38.51
CA GLU A 5 -71.48 5.95 38.09
C GLU A 5 -71.71 6.81 39.33
N SER A 6 -71.70 8.08 39.12
CA SER A 6 -72.46 9.18 39.68
C SER A 6 -71.50 10.33 40.11
N GLU A 7 -71.74 11.60 39.93
CA GLU A 7 -72.97 12.40 39.86
C GLU A 7 -72.65 13.76 39.20
N LEU A 8 -73.59 14.25 38.48
CA LEU A 8 -73.74 15.62 37.99
C LEU A 8 -73.86 16.63 39.14
N SER A 9 -73.07 17.71 39.02
CA SER A 9 -73.45 18.97 39.65
C SER A 9 -72.95 20.15 38.84
N GLN A 10 -73.83 20.87 38.17
CA GLN A 10 -73.68 22.26 37.73
C GLN A 10 -74.33 23.18 38.81
N PRO A 11 -74.14 24.52 38.80
CA PRO A 11 -73.35 25.42 37.96
C PRO A 11 -72.57 26.47 38.78
N GLY A 12 -71.57 27.12 38.16
CA GLY A 12 -70.99 28.30 38.81
C GLY A 12 -70.06 29.08 37.88
N GLY A 13 -70.53 30.18 37.37
CA GLY A 13 -69.80 31.38 37.07
C GLY A 13 -68.69 31.29 36.05
N ALA A 14 -68.89 31.73 34.82
CA ALA A 14 -67.86 32.12 33.90
C ALA A 14 -67.02 33.27 34.48
N PRO A 15 -65.69 33.13 34.59
CA PRO A 15 -64.81 34.30 34.66
C PRO A 15 -64.35 34.64 33.24
N GLY A 16 -64.43 35.91 32.97
CA GLY A 16 -64.06 36.69 31.83
C GLY A 16 -63.15 36.07 30.81
N GLY A 17 -63.62 36.06 29.55
CA GLY A 17 -62.73 35.72 28.40
C GLY A 17 -61.44 36.53 28.43
N GLN A 18 -60.38 35.86 28.71
CA GLN A 18 -59.07 36.43 28.37
C GLN A 18 -59.04 36.52 26.84
N ALA A 19 -59.17 37.74 26.31
CA ALA A 19 -58.97 38.04 24.94
C ALA A 19 -57.52 37.54 24.63
N GLY A 20 -57.43 36.57 23.74
CA GLY A 20 -56.06 36.08 23.25
C GLY A 20 -55.24 37.25 22.79
N PRO A 21 -53.93 37.11 22.77
CA PRO A 21 -53.04 38.20 22.40
C PRO A 21 -53.44 38.77 21.05
N SER A 22 -53.49 40.10 20.93
CA SER A 22 -53.81 40.78 19.67
C SER A 22 -52.91 40.27 18.56
N LYS A 23 -53.39 40.30 17.30
CA LYS A 23 -52.58 39.85 16.14
C LYS A 23 -51.15 40.48 16.14
N ALA A 24 -51.04 41.74 16.55
CA ALA A 24 -49.76 42.43 16.68
C ALA A 24 -48.86 41.79 17.76
N ARG A 25 -49.42 41.37 18.89
CA ARG A 25 -48.66 40.72 19.97
C ARG A 25 -48.26 39.28 19.62
N LEU A 26 -49.11 38.55 18.85
CA LEU A 26 -48.74 37.25 18.30
C LEU A 26 -47.63 37.36 17.29
N LEU A 27 -47.66 38.35 16.42
CA LEU A 27 -46.61 38.60 15.45
C LEU A 27 -45.25 38.92 16.15
N ASP A 28 -45.30 39.74 17.20
CA ASP A 28 -44.14 40.07 18.01
C ASP A 28 -43.55 38.84 18.74
N ILE A 29 -44.39 37.98 19.29
CA ILE A 29 -43.95 36.73 19.92
C ILE A 29 -43.31 35.79 18.87
N VAL A 30 -43.93 35.60 17.73
CA VAL A 30 -43.42 34.75 16.64
C VAL A 30 -42.07 35.26 16.10
N THR A 31 -41.95 36.54 15.88
CA THR A 31 -40.71 37.17 15.37
C THR A 31 -39.59 37.15 16.39
N ARG A 32 -39.87 37.26 17.69
CA ARG A 32 -38.90 37.11 18.78
C ARG A 32 -38.45 35.67 18.99
N SER A 33 -39.36 34.72 18.79
CA SER A 33 -39.09 33.28 19.02
C SER A 33 -38.30 32.64 17.86
N ALA A 34 -38.28 33.26 16.68
CA ALA A 34 -37.72 32.65 15.48
C ALA A 34 -36.17 32.69 15.40
N GLY A 35 -35.48 33.41 16.31
CA GLY A 35 -34.01 33.57 16.28
C GLY A 35 -33.47 34.18 14.98
N ALA A 36 -34.38 34.64 14.09
CA ALA A 36 -34.04 35.23 12.79
C ALA A 36 -34.15 36.74 12.83
N THR A 37 -33.23 37.43 12.19
CA THR A 37 -33.38 38.88 11.95
C THR A 37 -34.45 39.10 10.90
N MET A 38 -35.35 40.03 11.14
CA MET A 38 -36.49 40.32 10.25
C MET A 38 -36.64 41.84 10.05
N ALA A 39 -36.84 42.27 8.82
CA ALA A 39 -37.24 43.61 8.50
C ALA A 39 -38.21 43.62 7.31
N VAL A 40 -39.08 44.59 7.26
CA VAL A 40 -39.99 44.86 6.13
C VAL A 40 -39.57 46.21 5.55
N VAL A 41 -39.41 46.24 4.26
CA VAL A 41 -38.93 47.40 3.48
C VAL A 41 -39.96 47.72 2.42
N ASP A 42 -40.33 48.96 2.29
CA ASP A 42 -41.26 49.43 1.27
C ASP A 42 -40.57 49.55 -0.12
N ARG A 43 -41.34 49.93 -1.13
CA ARG A 43 -40.88 50.09 -2.50
C ARG A 43 -39.90 51.27 -2.67
N SER A 44 -39.92 52.24 -1.75
CA SER A 44 -38.95 53.36 -1.71
C SER A 44 -37.66 52.98 -0.99
N LEU A 45 -37.49 51.69 -0.64
CA LEU A 45 -36.37 51.13 0.11
C LEU A 45 -36.25 51.68 1.54
N THR A 46 -37.39 52.07 2.13
CA THR A 46 -37.47 52.54 3.51
C THR A 46 -37.95 51.40 4.44
N MET A 47 -37.34 51.27 5.59
CA MET A 47 -37.69 50.25 6.59
C MET A 47 -38.99 50.64 7.28
N ILE A 48 -40.02 49.83 7.15
CA ILE A 48 -41.32 50.04 7.80
C ILE A 48 -41.54 49.18 9.05
N TYR A 49 -40.79 48.07 9.17
CA TYR A 49 -40.78 47.22 10.35
C TYR A 49 -39.39 46.59 10.51
N VAL A 50 -38.99 46.43 11.77
CA VAL A 50 -37.73 45.75 12.15
C VAL A 50 -37.96 45.06 13.47
N ASN A 51 -37.60 43.76 13.61
CA ASN A 51 -37.66 43.08 14.89
C ASN A 51 -36.41 43.38 15.76
N ASP A 52 -36.52 43.00 17.06
CA ASP A 52 -35.44 43.28 18.02
C ASP A 52 -34.13 42.63 17.63
N GLU A 53 -34.14 41.43 17.02
CA GLU A 53 -32.96 40.72 16.57
C GLU A 53 -32.25 41.47 15.45
N TYR A 54 -32.99 42.03 14.50
CA TYR A 54 -32.44 42.86 13.44
C TYR A 54 -31.82 44.14 13.98
N ALA A 55 -32.53 44.82 14.90
CA ALA A 55 -32.02 46.04 15.51
C ALA A 55 -30.79 45.79 16.37
N ARG A 56 -30.74 44.68 17.08
CA ARG A 56 -29.61 44.24 17.90
C ARG A 56 -28.38 43.95 17.03
N TRP A 57 -28.57 43.44 15.82
CA TRP A 57 -27.51 43.29 14.85
C TRP A 57 -26.77 44.60 14.54
N PHE A 58 -27.52 45.71 14.51
CA PHE A 58 -26.95 47.06 14.28
C PHE A 58 -26.59 47.78 15.60
N GLY A 59 -26.60 47.11 16.73
CA GLY A 59 -26.29 47.71 18.02
C GLY A 59 -27.26 48.81 18.44
N THR A 60 -28.56 48.72 18.03
CA THR A 60 -29.57 49.74 18.23
C THR A 60 -30.96 49.15 18.60
N VAL A 61 -31.96 49.98 18.64
CA VAL A 61 -33.34 49.57 18.91
C VAL A 61 -34.22 49.76 17.64
N PRO A 62 -35.33 49.02 17.45
CA PRO A 62 -36.18 49.07 16.26
C PRO A 62 -36.62 50.48 15.85
N ASP A 63 -37.01 51.30 16.81
CA ASP A 63 -37.51 52.66 16.56
C ASP A 63 -36.49 53.58 15.92
N ARG A 64 -35.21 53.29 16.03
CA ARG A 64 -34.15 54.07 15.38
C ARG A 64 -33.87 53.65 13.95
N LEU A 65 -34.36 52.48 13.53
CA LEU A 65 -34.17 51.95 12.17
C LEU A 65 -35.40 52.18 11.30
N VAL A 66 -36.60 52.10 11.89
CA VAL A 66 -37.87 52.35 11.19
C VAL A 66 -37.87 53.78 10.65
N GLY A 67 -38.29 53.94 9.40
CA GLY A 67 -38.29 55.21 8.67
C GLY A 67 -36.95 55.58 7.98
N LYS A 68 -35.89 54.82 8.23
CA LYS A 68 -34.61 55.02 7.50
C LYS A 68 -34.56 54.23 6.19
N SER A 69 -33.89 54.79 5.18
CA SER A 69 -33.64 54.08 3.94
C SER A 69 -32.54 53.02 4.13
N LEU A 70 -32.53 52.01 3.27
CA LEU A 70 -31.47 50.97 3.29
C LEU A 70 -30.07 51.58 3.14
N VAL A 71 -29.92 52.64 2.36
CA VAL A 71 -28.63 53.35 2.19
C VAL A 71 -28.17 54.00 3.49
N GLN A 72 -29.12 54.58 4.27
CA GLN A 72 -28.79 55.17 5.57
C GLN A 72 -28.39 54.18 6.63
N VAL A 73 -28.84 52.91 6.50
CA VAL A 73 -28.57 51.82 7.47
C VAL A 73 -27.32 51.07 7.09
N TYR A 74 -27.14 50.70 5.82
CA TYR A 74 -26.02 49.86 5.33
C TYR A 74 -24.88 50.64 4.72
N GLY A 75 -25.08 51.91 4.36
CA GLY A 75 -24.15 52.69 3.52
C GLY A 75 -24.26 52.34 2.04
N GLU A 76 -23.72 53.22 1.19
CA GLU A 76 -23.83 53.08 -0.28
C GLU A 76 -23.14 51.81 -0.81
N GLN A 77 -21.93 51.52 -0.34
CA GLN A 77 -21.17 50.37 -0.83
C GLN A 77 -21.84 49.03 -0.58
N ASP A 78 -22.34 48.82 0.65
CA ASP A 78 -23.01 47.58 0.98
C ASP A 78 -24.38 47.50 0.32
N CYS A 79 -25.09 48.62 0.21
CA CYS A 79 -26.36 48.69 -0.50
C CYS A 79 -26.21 48.23 -1.96
N GLN A 80 -25.19 48.72 -2.67
CA GLN A 80 -24.91 48.31 -4.06
C GLN A 80 -24.69 46.81 -4.24
N ARG A 81 -24.12 46.12 -3.25
CA ARG A 81 -23.84 44.68 -3.31
C ARG A 81 -25.09 43.82 -3.28
N PHE A 82 -26.14 44.24 -2.61
CA PHE A 82 -27.37 43.47 -2.53
C PHE A 82 -28.52 43.99 -3.39
N MET A 83 -28.37 45.16 -4.02
CA MET A 83 -29.36 45.72 -4.95
C MET A 83 -29.82 44.75 -6.04
N PRO A 84 -28.97 43.95 -6.69
CA PRO A 84 -29.43 42.98 -7.68
C PRO A 84 -30.45 42.00 -7.14
N PHE A 85 -30.37 41.61 -5.85
CA PHE A 85 -31.33 40.77 -5.19
C PHE A 85 -32.63 41.48 -4.83
N VAL A 86 -32.52 42.77 -4.45
CA VAL A 86 -33.66 43.64 -4.19
C VAL A 86 -34.46 43.88 -5.47
N GLU A 87 -33.81 44.14 -6.60
CA GLU A 87 -34.49 44.28 -7.90
C GLU A 87 -35.29 43.05 -8.30
N ARG A 88 -34.74 41.87 -8.00
CA ARG A 88 -35.42 40.58 -8.28
C ARG A 88 -36.68 40.41 -7.40
N VAL A 89 -36.59 40.68 -6.10
CA VAL A 89 -37.74 40.55 -5.21
C VAL A 89 -38.84 41.58 -5.54
N LEU A 90 -38.47 42.79 -5.97
CA LEU A 90 -39.41 43.82 -6.42
C LEU A 90 -40.09 43.49 -7.76
N ARG A 91 -39.58 42.48 -8.49
CA ARG A 91 -40.24 41.87 -9.67
C ARG A 91 -41.15 40.68 -9.28
N GLY A 92 -41.25 40.33 -7.99
CA GLY A 92 -42.07 39.24 -7.49
C GLY A 92 -41.36 37.93 -7.26
N GLU A 93 -40.03 37.89 -7.43
CA GLU A 93 -39.26 36.67 -7.15
C GLU A 93 -39.00 36.55 -5.66
N ARG A 94 -39.13 35.36 -5.10
CA ARG A 94 -38.54 35.05 -3.80
C ARG A 94 -37.04 34.74 -3.97
N VAL A 95 -36.20 35.50 -3.31
CA VAL A 95 -34.74 35.42 -3.47
C VAL A 95 -34.10 34.86 -2.22
N LEU A 96 -33.28 33.82 -2.38
CA LEU A 96 -32.49 33.19 -1.30
C LEU A 96 -31.03 33.28 -1.68
N TYR A 97 -30.19 33.77 -0.78
CA TYR A 97 -28.74 33.81 -0.98
C TYR A 97 -28.00 33.73 0.35
N GLN A 98 -26.77 33.27 0.30
CA GLN A 98 -25.87 33.26 1.46
C GLN A 98 -24.80 34.35 1.30
N ARG A 99 -24.47 34.97 2.40
CA ARG A 99 -23.45 36.01 2.43
C ARG A 99 -22.71 36.00 3.75
N LEU A 100 -21.39 36.25 3.66
CA LEU A 100 -20.57 36.58 4.81
C LEU A 100 -20.82 38.08 5.13
N LEU A 101 -21.29 38.32 6.34
CA LEU A 101 -21.57 39.67 6.83
C LEU A 101 -20.57 40.00 7.94
N HIS A 102 -20.01 41.19 7.86
CA HIS A 102 -19.17 41.73 8.93
C HIS A 102 -20.08 42.32 10.01
N THR A 103 -20.01 41.75 11.22
CA THR A 103 -20.81 42.29 12.33
C THR A 103 -20.20 43.59 12.86
N PRO A 104 -21.02 44.49 13.47
CA PRO A 104 -20.50 45.65 14.15
C PRO A 104 -19.52 45.38 15.28
N TYR A 105 -19.48 44.13 15.78
CA TYR A 105 -18.58 43.67 16.83
C TYR A 105 -17.24 43.14 16.29
N GLY A 106 -17.00 43.19 14.98
CA GLY A 106 -15.73 42.79 14.38
C GLY A 106 -15.61 41.31 13.99
N PHE A 107 -16.72 40.57 13.98
CA PHE A 107 -16.75 39.16 13.55
C PHE A 107 -17.40 39.03 12.19
N ASP A 108 -16.95 38.04 11.42
CA ASP A 108 -17.59 37.64 10.16
C ASP A 108 -18.55 36.48 10.42
N GLU A 109 -19.81 36.63 10.02
CA GLU A 109 -20.84 35.60 10.17
C GLU A 109 -21.49 35.26 8.84
N TRP A 110 -21.59 33.95 8.56
CA TRP A 110 -22.36 33.48 7.42
C TRP A 110 -23.85 33.54 7.72
N ARG A 111 -24.59 34.26 6.89
CA ARG A 111 -26.05 34.32 7.00
C ARG A 111 -26.72 33.90 5.70
N THR A 112 -27.80 33.12 5.84
CA THR A 112 -28.73 32.85 4.76
C THR A 112 -29.83 33.92 4.79
N ILE A 113 -29.88 34.73 3.72
CA ILE A 113 -30.82 35.84 3.57
C ILE A 113 -31.91 35.41 2.62
N CYS A 114 -33.15 35.57 3.03
CA CYS A 114 -34.33 35.35 2.22
C CYS A 114 -35.07 36.67 2.05
N LEU A 115 -35.29 37.11 0.79
CA LEU A 115 -36.11 38.22 0.43
C LEU A 115 -37.43 37.69 -0.13
N THR A 116 -38.56 38.11 0.46
CA THR A 116 -39.90 37.70 0.04
C THR A 116 -40.71 38.91 -0.33
N PRO A 117 -41.34 38.97 -1.53
CA PRO A 117 -42.12 40.13 -1.97
C PRO A 117 -43.34 40.26 -1.05
N TRP A 118 -43.69 41.50 -0.72
CA TRP A 118 -44.85 41.88 0.03
C TRP A 118 -45.88 42.55 -0.89
N TYR A 119 -47.12 42.09 -0.84
CA TYR A 119 -48.17 42.51 -1.72
C TYR A 119 -49.23 43.30 -0.92
N GLY A 120 -49.64 44.44 -1.44
CA GLY A 120 -50.74 45.20 -0.91
C GLY A 120 -52.11 44.61 -1.25
N GLU A 121 -53.18 45.26 -0.77
CA GLU A 121 -54.59 44.80 -0.94
C GLU A 121 -55.02 44.65 -2.43
N GLN A 122 -54.41 45.41 -3.32
CA GLN A 122 -54.67 45.37 -4.78
C GLN A 122 -53.76 44.39 -5.54
N GLY A 123 -52.96 43.58 -4.85
CA GLY A 123 -52.05 42.61 -5.46
C GLY A 123 -50.76 43.21 -6.07
N ALA A 124 -50.55 44.52 -5.92
CA ALA A 124 -49.32 45.19 -6.32
C ALA A 124 -48.22 44.92 -5.28
N ILE A 125 -46.95 44.82 -5.73
CA ILE A 125 -45.82 44.67 -4.82
C ILE A 125 -45.55 46.04 -4.19
N GLU A 126 -45.73 46.13 -2.88
CA GLU A 126 -45.52 47.32 -2.07
C GLU A 126 -44.15 47.37 -1.40
N GLY A 127 -43.43 46.24 -1.43
CA GLY A 127 -42.13 46.12 -0.85
C GLY A 127 -41.66 44.69 -0.72
N PHE A 128 -40.79 44.39 0.24
CA PHE A 128 -40.33 43.06 0.55
C PHE A 128 -40.01 42.90 2.04
N MET A 129 -40.10 41.67 2.48
CA MET A 129 -39.63 41.22 3.79
C MET A 129 -38.24 40.58 3.62
N THR A 130 -37.28 40.97 4.43
CA THR A 130 -36.02 40.30 4.57
C THR A 130 -35.94 39.51 5.85
N THR A 131 -35.50 38.28 5.78
CA THR A 131 -35.17 37.45 6.95
C THR A 131 -33.73 36.94 6.78
N ALA A 132 -32.93 36.98 7.84
CA ALA A 132 -31.61 36.39 7.81
C ALA A 132 -31.43 35.42 8.99
N LEU A 133 -31.00 34.23 8.66
CA LEU A 133 -30.71 33.16 9.59
C LEU A 133 -29.19 32.99 9.72
N ASP A 134 -28.70 32.88 10.94
CA ASP A 134 -27.33 32.55 11.22
C ASP A 134 -27.05 31.09 10.83
N VAL A 135 -26.07 30.88 9.99
CA VAL A 135 -25.61 29.55 9.54
C VAL A 135 -24.09 29.41 9.68
N HIS A 136 -23.46 30.28 10.48
CA HIS A 136 -22.01 30.38 10.59
C HIS A 136 -21.43 29.05 11.13
N GLU A 137 -21.95 28.56 12.24
CA GLU A 137 -21.47 27.30 12.85
C GLU A 137 -21.65 26.11 11.90
N LEU A 138 -22.79 26.02 11.23
CA LEU A 138 -23.05 24.97 10.24
C LEU A 138 -22.05 25.05 9.07
N GLN A 139 -21.82 26.25 8.54
CA GLN A 139 -20.92 26.46 7.42
C GLN A 139 -19.47 26.13 7.79
N VAL A 140 -18.99 26.63 8.94
CA VAL A 140 -17.64 26.34 9.45
C VAL A 140 -17.46 24.85 9.67
N THR A 141 -18.46 24.17 10.26
CA THR A 141 -18.40 22.71 10.49
C THR A 141 -18.38 21.95 9.17
N MET A 142 -19.21 22.34 8.21
CA MET A 142 -19.21 21.71 6.87
C MET A 142 -17.87 21.88 6.15
N ASP A 143 -17.28 23.07 6.21
CA ASP A 143 -16.00 23.35 5.55
C ASP A 143 -14.85 22.62 6.26
N ALA A 144 -14.85 22.52 7.58
CA ALA A 144 -13.91 21.73 8.34
C ALA A 144 -14.01 20.23 7.99
N LEU A 145 -15.25 19.71 7.89
CA LEU A 145 -15.48 18.31 7.48
C LEU A 145 -15.01 18.05 6.05
N ARG A 146 -15.29 18.96 5.11
CA ARG A 146 -14.80 18.85 3.73
C ARG A 146 -13.27 18.85 3.66
N ALA A 147 -12.63 19.77 4.39
CA ALA A 147 -11.18 19.85 4.46
C ALA A 147 -10.56 18.59 5.08
N ALA A 148 -11.15 18.05 6.16
CA ALA A 148 -10.70 16.81 6.77
C ALA A 148 -10.84 15.62 5.82
N LYS A 149 -11.99 15.48 5.15
CA LYS A 149 -12.21 14.45 4.13
C LYS A 149 -11.22 14.53 2.98
N GLN A 150 -10.94 15.74 2.49
CA GLN A 150 -9.98 15.94 1.40
C GLN A 150 -8.55 15.58 1.82
N ARG A 151 -8.15 15.93 3.05
CA ARG A 151 -6.85 15.52 3.60
C ARG A 151 -6.73 14.02 3.69
N LEU A 152 -7.73 13.32 4.23
CA LEU A 152 -7.74 11.86 4.30
C LEU A 152 -7.62 11.23 2.92
N SER A 153 -8.42 11.67 1.94
CA SER A 153 -8.31 11.18 0.56
C SER A 153 -6.92 11.40 -0.03
N SER A 154 -6.34 12.60 0.17
CA SER A 154 -4.99 12.89 -0.31
C SER A 154 -3.92 12.01 0.35
N HIS A 155 -4.03 11.74 1.65
CA HIS A 155 -3.10 10.83 2.33
C HIS A 155 -3.21 9.39 1.81
N MET A 156 -4.42 8.91 1.54
CA MET A 156 -4.64 7.58 0.96
C MET A 156 -4.06 7.47 -0.45
N GLU A 157 -4.29 8.47 -1.31
CA GLU A 157 -3.80 8.47 -2.70
C GLU A 157 -2.28 8.66 -2.80
N ASN A 158 -1.67 9.42 -1.89
CA ASN A 158 -0.22 9.65 -1.84
C ASN A 158 0.53 8.58 -1.02
N SER A 159 -0.16 7.61 -0.46
CA SER A 159 0.47 6.49 0.24
C SER A 159 1.30 5.65 -0.73
N PRO A 160 2.54 5.24 -0.36
CA PRO A 160 3.31 4.27 -1.15
C PRO A 160 2.68 2.87 -1.12
N LEU A 161 1.77 2.63 -0.17
CA LEU A 161 1.03 1.39 -0.05
C LEU A 161 -0.27 1.45 -0.84
N ALA A 162 -0.67 0.34 -1.43
CA ALA A 162 -1.99 0.19 -1.99
C ALA A 162 -3.01 0.11 -0.85
N VAL A 163 -4.10 0.87 -0.92
CA VAL A 163 -5.15 0.92 0.09
C VAL A 163 -6.42 0.31 -0.47
N LEU A 164 -6.99 -0.63 0.27
CA LEU A 164 -8.26 -1.28 -0.04
C LEU A 164 -9.17 -1.17 1.19
N GLU A 165 -10.43 -0.83 0.98
CA GLU A 165 -11.48 -0.89 1.99
C GLU A 165 -12.58 -1.82 1.51
N MET A 166 -13.03 -2.72 2.37
CA MET A 166 -14.00 -3.77 2.07
C MET A 166 -15.11 -3.77 3.11
N ASP A 167 -16.29 -4.20 2.70
CA ASP A 167 -17.38 -4.48 3.64
C ASP A 167 -17.17 -5.81 4.38
N HIS A 168 -18.09 -6.12 5.28
CA HIS A 168 -18.08 -7.37 6.04
C HIS A 168 -18.15 -8.64 5.15
N ALA A 169 -18.62 -8.54 3.91
CA ALA A 169 -18.63 -9.63 2.93
C ALA A 169 -17.41 -9.64 2.01
N LEU A 170 -16.33 -8.93 2.37
CA LEU A 170 -15.11 -8.74 1.58
C LEU A 170 -15.36 -8.13 0.20
N ARG A 171 -16.44 -7.35 0.03
CA ARG A 171 -16.71 -6.62 -1.20
C ARG A 171 -16.02 -5.27 -1.15
N LEU A 172 -15.37 -4.92 -2.23
CA LEU A 172 -14.59 -3.69 -2.32
C LEU A 172 -15.50 -2.44 -2.22
N LEU A 173 -15.30 -1.62 -1.20
CA LEU A 173 -15.94 -0.33 -1.00
C LEU A 173 -15.14 0.79 -1.62
N HIS A 174 -13.83 0.76 -1.40
CA HIS A 174 -12.87 1.76 -1.88
C HIS A 174 -11.52 1.13 -2.19
N CYS A 175 -10.82 1.67 -3.19
CA CYS A 175 -9.41 1.35 -3.44
C CYS A 175 -8.67 2.60 -3.93
N SER A 176 -7.40 2.74 -3.53
CA SER A 176 -6.53 3.80 -4.02
C SER A 176 -6.09 3.53 -5.46
N GLN A 177 -5.67 4.57 -6.18
CA GLN A 177 -5.10 4.43 -7.52
C GLN A 177 -3.87 3.51 -7.49
N ARG A 178 -3.11 3.54 -6.40
CA ARG A 178 -1.97 2.63 -6.19
C ARG A 178 -2.39 1.16 -6.13
N ALA A 179 -3.55 0.85 -5.53
CA ALA A 179 -4.09 -0.52 -5.52
C ALA A 179 -4.44 -0.99 -6.93
N VAL A 180 -5.07 -0.13 -7.74
CA VAL A 180 -5.38 -0.43 -9.15
C VAL A 180 -4.11 -0.77 -9.93
N GLN A 181 -3.05 0.04 -9.78
CA GLN A 181 -1.77 -0.21 -10.44
C GLN A 181 -1.10 -1.50 -9.96
N LEU A 182 -1.08 -1.72 -8.63
CA LEU A 182 -0.47 -2.90 -8.03
C LEU A 182 -1.17 -4.19 -8.48
N MET A 183 -2.49 -4.20 -8.48
CA MET A 183 -3.28 -5.38 -8.83
C MET A 183 -3.40 -5.59 -10.36
N GLY A 184 -2.99 -4.60 -11.16
CA GLY A 184 -3.12 -4.67 -12.62
C GLY A 184 -4.56 -4.49 -13.11
N TRP A 185 -5.45 -3.89 -12.30
CA TRP A 185 -6.83 -3.67 -12.69
C TRP A 185 -6.96 -2.53 -13.71
N PRO A 186 -7.88 -2.61 -14.67
CA PRO A 186 -7.99 -1.62 -15.75
C PRO A 186 -8.47 -0.24 -15.24
N THR A 187 -9.35 -0.22 -14.25
CA THR A 187 -9.92 1.01 -13.69
C THR A 187 -10.58 0.76 -12.33
N VAL A 188 -10.73 1.80 -11.52
CA VAL A 188 -11.52 1.78 -10.27
C VAL A 188 -13.01 1.55 -10.55
N ALA A 189 -13.52 2.09 -11.69
CA ALA A 189 -14.90 1.95 -12.06
C ALA A 189 -15.21 0.47 -12.39
N GLY A 190 -16.21 -0.10 -11.72
CA GLY A 190 -16.61 -1.52 -11.90
C GLY A 190 -15.97 -2.51 -10.90
N LEU A 191 -15.03 -2.05 -10.06
CA LEU A 191 -14.48 -2.89 -8.98
C LEU A 191 -15.33 -2.82 -7.71
N LYS A 192 -15.98 -1.69 -7.48
CA LYS A 192 -16.81 -1.46 -6.30
C LYS A 192 -17.94 -2.49 -6.19
N GLY A 193 -18.07 -3.09 -5.00
CA GLY A 193 -19.06 -4.14 -4.70
C GLY A 193 -18.65 -5.55 -5.14
N ARG A 194 -17.52 -5.72 -5.85
CA ARG A 194 -17.02 -7.04 -6.21
C ARG A 194 -16.25 -7.68 -5.05
N PRO A 195 -16.36 -9.01 -4.86
CA PRO A 195 -15.63 -9.71 -3.81
C PRO A 195 -14.12 -9.71 -4.09
N LEU A 196 -13.31 -9.36 -3.10
CA LEU A 196 -11.85 -9.39 -3.22
C LEU A 196 -11.30 -10.78 -3.60
N PRO A 197 -11.81 -11.90 -3.04
CA PRO A 197 -11.34 -13.23 -3.43
C PRO A 197 -11.48 -13.54 -4.92
N GLU A 198 -12.56 -13.08 -5.55
CA GLU A 198 -12.77 -13.23 -6.99
C GLU A 198 -11.84 -12.32 -7.81
N LEU A 199 -11.64 -11.07 -7.34
CA LEU A 199 -10.78 -10.09 -8.02
C LEU A 199 -9.31 -10.52 -8.07
N LEU A 200 -8.85 -11.26 -7.06
CA LEU A 200 -7.47 -11.73 -6.95
C LEU A 200 -7.32 -13.23 -7.22
N ALA A 201 -8.41 -13.92 -7.60
CA ALA A 201 -8.44 -15.37 -7.79
C ALA A 201 -7.84 -16.14 -6.61
N LEU A 202 -8.13 -15.70 -5.37
CA LEU A 202 -7.60 -16.30 -4.16
C LEU A 202 -8.19 -17.69 -3.95
N GLN A 203 -7.34 -18.63 -3.58
CA GLN A 203 -7.78 -19.99 -3.24
C GLN A 203 -8.37 -20.02 -1.82
N GLU A 204 -9.39 -20.86 -1.61
CA GLU A 204 -9.91 -21.12 -0.27
C GLU A 204 -8.80 -21.68 0.63
N GLY A 205 -8.75 -21.21 1.91
CA GLY A 205 -7.73 -21.62 2.86
C GLY A 205 -6.38 -20.90 2.69
N CYS A 206 -6.25 -19.90 1.81
CA CYS A 206 -5.03 -19.11 1.77
C CYS A 206 -4.93 -18.22 3.03
N GLU A 207 -3.70 -17.94 3.45
CA GLU A 207 -3.38 -17.17 4.67
C GLU A 207 -4.10 -15.83 4.74
N LEU A 208 -4.20 -15.11 3.62
CA LEU A 208 -4.90 -13.82 3.56
C LEU A 208 -6.39 -13.95 3.88
N LEU A 209 -7.08 -14.92 3.30
CA LEU A 209 -8.52 -15.12 3.56
C LEU A 209 -8.78 -15.53 5.01
N GLU A 210 -7.93 -16.35 5.59
CA GLU A 210 -8.03 -16.71 7.00
C GLU A 210 -7.78 -15.51 7.91
N ALA A 211 -6.78 -14.68 7.59
CA ALA A 211 -6.50 -13.44 8.31
C ALA A 211 -7.70 -12.48 8.26
N LEU A 212 -8.30 -12.29 7.07
CA LEU A 212 -9.49 -11.44 6.91
C LEU A 212 -10.71 -12.00 7.66
N ARG A 213 -10.89 -13.33 7.71
CA ARG A 213 -11.99 -13.96 8.48
C ARG A 213 -11.85 -13.71 9.98
N ARG A 214 -10.65 -13.74 10.55
CA ARG A 214 -10.41 -13.42 11.98
C ARG A 214 -10.77 -11.97 12.31
N LEU A 215 -10.56 -11.05 11.37
CA LEU A 215 -11.03 -9.67 11.53
C LEU A 215 -12.55 -9.54 11.42
N GLN A 216 -13.18 -10.28 10.50
CA GLN A 216 -14.64 -10.30 10.34
C GLN A 216 -15.34 -10.84 11.58
N SER A 217 -14.77 -11.87 12.23
CA SER A 217 -15.33 -12.46 13.47
C SER A 217 -15.08 -11.59 14.70
N GLY A 218 -14.21 -10.57 14.60
CA GLY A 218 -13.82 -9.73 15.73
C GLY A 218 -12.83 -10.41 16.69
N GLU A 219 -12.25 -11.56 16.30
CA GLU A 219 -11.19 -12.23 17.07
C GLU A 219 -9.93 -11.37 17.14
N GLU A 220 -9.66 -10.62 16.09
CA GLU A 220 -8.52 -9.71 15.97
C GLU A 220 -9.02 -8.33 15.49
N SER A 221 -8.35 -7.26 15.91
CA SER A 221 -8.59 -5.91 15.38
C SER A 221 -7.62 -5.54 14.26
N GLN A 222 -6.45 -6.18 14.24
CA GLN A 222 -5.40 -5.98 13.24
C GLN A 222 -4.63 -7.28 13.06
N ASN A 223 -4.19 -7.56 11.84
CA ASN A 223 -3.28 -8.65 11.55
C ASN A 223 -2.44 -8.38 10.31
N ARG A 224 -1.49 -9.28 10.06
CA ARG A 224 -0.64 -9.29 8.88
C ARG A 224 -0.76 -10.64 8.19
N ALA A 225 -0.74 -10.64 6.87
CA ALA A 225 -0.71 -11.86 6.05
C ALA A 225 0.17 -11.65 4.82
N GLU A 226 0.68 -12.73 4.27
CA GLU A 226 1.36 -12.73 2.98
C GLU A 226 0.47 -13.42 1.95
N ALA A 227 0.41 -12.87 0.75
CA ALA A 227 -0.31 -13.47 -0.36
C ALA A 227 0.35 -13.14 -1.68
N SER A 228 0.33 -14.13 -2.58
CA SER A 228 0.71 -13.94 -3.97
C SER A 228 -0.51 -14.07 -4.86
N PHE A 229 -0.54 -13.29 -5.92
CA PHE A 229 -1.58 -13.36 -6.94
C PHE A 229 -0.97 -13.11 -8.33
N PHE A 230 -1.72 -13.48 -9.36
CA PHE A 230 -1.32 -13.25 -10.73
C PHE A 230 -2.12 -12.07 -11.32
N ARG A 231 -1.43 -11.14 -11.95
CA ARG A 231 -2.07 -10.12 -12.78
C ARG A 231 -2.62 -10.73 -14.07
N GLU A 232 -3.46 -9.99 -14.77
CA GLU A 232 -4.01 -10.44 -16.08
C GLU A 232 -2.90 -10.71 -17.12
N ASP A 233 -1.75 -10.04 -17.03
CA ASP A 233 -0.58 -10.27 -17.88
C ASP A 233 0.25 -11.51 -17.52
N GLY A 234 -0.17 -12.27 -16.51
CA GLY A 234 0.51 -13.45 -15.99
C GLY A 234 1.67 -13.16 -15.03
N THR A 235 1.91 -11.90 -14.69
CA THR A 235 2.95 -11.51 -13.72
C THR A 235 2.53 -11.92 -12.31
N GLU A 236 3.36 -12.72 -11.64
CA GLU A 236 3.18 -13.04 -10.22
C GLU A 236 3.65 -11.87 -9.35
N VAL A 237 2.81 -11.46 -8.41
CA VAL A 237 3.08 -10.38 -7.45
C VAL A 237 3.00 -10.93 -6.04
N HIS A 238 4.07 -10.75 -5.27
CA HIS A 238 4.10 -11.12 -3.86
C HIS A 238 3.82 -9.89 -3.02
N CYS A 239 2.80 -9.97 -2.16
CA CYS A 239 2.35 -8.85 -1.35
C CYS A 239 2.31 -9.19 0.13
N GLU A 240 2.65 -8.18 0.91
CA GLU A 240 2.46 -8.15 2.36
C GLU A 240 1.22 -7.30 2.65
N TRP A 241 0.29 -7.84 3.43
CA TRP A 241 -1.00 -7.27 3.75
C TRP A 241 -1.06 -6.90 5.22
N PHE A 242 -1.32 -5.63 5.51
CA PHE A 242 -1.58 -5.13 6.85
C PHE A 242 -3.07 -4.82 6.94
N ASN A 243 -3.79 -5.69 7.61
CA ASN A 243 -5.24 -5.64 7.66
C ASN A 243 -5.72 -5.11 9.01
N SER A 244 -6.79 -4.34 9.01
CA SER A 244 -7.44 -3.81 10.21
C SER A 244 -8.95 -3.80 10.08
N ALA A 245 -9.65 -4.09 11.19
CA ALA A 245 -11.08 -3.94 11.30
C ALA A 245 -11.42 -2.51 11.77
N LEU A 246 -12.33 -1.85 11.06
CA LEU A 246 -12.90 -0.57 11.47
C LEU A 246 -14.25 -0.86 12.13
N THR A 247 -14.44 -0.38 13.36
CA THR A 247 -15.67 -0.60 14.12
C THR A 247 -16.56 0.63 14.12
N ASP A 248 -17.88 0.40 14.18
CA ASP A 248 -18.88 1.44 14.39
C ASP A 248 -18.96 1.88 15.86
N ALA A 249 -19.90 2.80 16.17
CA ALA A 249 -20.12 3.31 17.51
C ALA A 249 -20.59 2.22 18.51
N ASP A 250 -21.15 1.11 18.01
CA ASP A 250 -21.63 -0.03 18.81
C ASP A 250 -20.54 -1.11 18.99
N GLY A 251 -19.32 -0.88 18.45
CA GLY A 251 -18.19 -1.80 18.52
C GLY A 251 -18.26 -2.98 17.54
N ARG A 252 -19.18 -2.94 16.56
CA ARG A 252 -19.30 -3.96 15.52
C ARG A 252 -18.39 -3.61 14.35
N VAL A 253 -17.84 -4.64 13.69
CA VAL A 253 -17.00 -4.46 12.49
C VAL A 253 -17.85 -3.84 11.38
N ALA A 254 -17.57 -2.60 11.03
CA ALA A 254 -18.25 -1.84 9.98
C ALA A 254 -17.60 -2.08 8.61
N SER A 255 -16.28 -2.06 8.54
CA SER A 255 -15.50 -2.33 7.33
C SER A 255 -14.12 -2.89 7.68
N LEU A 256 -13.44 -3.45 6.69
CA LEU A 256 -12.06 -3.91 6.78
C LEU A 256 -11.19 -3.03 5.89
N MET A 257 -10.04 -2.63 6.41
CA MET A 257 -9.03 -1.90 5.64
C MET A 257 -7.79 -2.76 5.48
N ALA A 258 -7.26 -2.82 4.28
CA ALA A 258 -6.00 -3.45 3.97
C ALA A 258 -5.02 -2.44 3.35
N LEU A 259 -3.82 -2.37 3.92
CA LEU A 259 -2.67 -1.70 3.34
C LEU A 259 -1.78 -2.77 2.72
N VAL A 260 -1.50 -2.67 1.43
CA VAL A 260 -0.82 -3.71 0.68
C VAL A 260 0.50 -3.19 0.13
N GLN A 261 1.57 -3.91 0.43
CA GLN A 261 2.92 -3.62 -0.03
C GLN A 261 3.39 -4.68 -1.01
N ASP A 262 3.83 -4.27 -2.20
CA ASP A 262 4.56 -5.14 -3.12
C ASP A 262 5.95 -5.43 -2.56
N VAL A 263 6.23 -6.69 -2.28
CA VAL A 263 7.51 -7.18 -1.77
C VAL A 263 8.26 -8.02 -2.79
N SER A 264 7.76 -8.12 -4.03
CA SER A 264 8.34 -8.96 -5.09
C SER A 264 9.81 -8.64 -5.33
N ALA A 265 10.15 -7.35 -5.47
CA ALA A 265 11.53 -6.91 -5.65
C ALA A 265 12.42 -7.27 -4.45
N LYS A 266 11.90 -7.11 -3.21
CA LYS A 266 12.61 -7.47 -1.98
C LYS A 266 12.92 -8.96 -1.92
N ILE A 267 11.93 -9.79 -2.27
CA ILE A 267 12.10 -11.25 -2.31
C ILE A 267 13.12 -11.65 -3.40
N GLN A 268 13.04 -11.05 -4.58
CA GLN A 268 14.00 -11.31 -5.65
C GLN A 268 15.42 -10.91 -5.26
N ILE A 269 15.60 -9.73 -4.67
CA ILE A 269 16.92 -9.30 -4.17
C ILE A 269 17.43 -10.26 -3.10
N ALA A 270 16.60 -10.66 -2.14
CA ALA A 270 17.00 -11.62 -1.10
C ALA A 270 17.38 -12.99 -1.69
N ARG A 271 16.62 -13.51 -2.65
CA ARG A 271 16.95 -14.74 -3.39
C ARG A 271 18.26 -14.60 -4.15
N GLN A 272 18.46 -13.48 -4.83
CA GLN A 272 19.70 -13.19 -5.56
C GLN A 272 20.90 -13.09 -4.61
N GLN A 273 20.77 -12.40 -3.49
CA GLN A 273 21.81 -12.32 -2.47
C GLN A 273 22.13 -13.69 -1.87
N HIS A 274 21.11 -14.49 -1.56
CA HIS A 274 21.29 -15.85 -1.09
C HIS A 274 22.01 -16.72 -2.13
N TYR A 275 21.63 -16.59 -3.40
CA TYR A 275 22.29 -17.31 -4.49
C TYR A 275 23.77 -16.91 -4.60
N LEU A 276 24.07 -15.61 -4.64
CA LEU A 276 25.45 -15.09 -4.73
C LEU A 276 26.29 -15.41 -3.49
N ALA A 277 25.67 -15.55 -2.30
CA ALA A 277 26.37 -15.99 -1.09
C ALA A 277 26.89 -17.42 -1.19
N HIS A 278 26.28 -18.26 -2.03
CA HIS A 278 26.61 -19.69 -2.16
C HIS A 278 27.19 -20.09 -3.51
N HIS A 279 27.06 -19.24 -4.54
CA HIS A 279 27.52 -19.57 -5.88
C HIS A 279 28.57 -18.57 -6.40
N ASP A 280 29.45 -19.03 -7.28
CA ASP A 280 30.37 -18.19 -8.05
C ASP A 280 29.59 -17.43 -9.13
N ALA A 281 29.68 -16.11 -9.12
CA ALA A 281 28.87 -15.24 -10.00
C ALA A 281 29.15 -15.43 -11.49
N LEU A 282 30.37 -15.93 -11.86
CA LEU A 282 30.76 -16.13 -13.25
C LEU A 282 30.27 -17.46 -13.79
N THR A 283 30.43 -18.53 -13.01
CA THR A 283 30.24 -19.91 -13.48
C THR A 283 28.94 -20.55 -13.00
N GLY A 284 28.31 -20.01 -11.96
CA GLY A 284 27.11 -20.58 -11.34
C GLY A 284 27.38 -21.82 -10.48
N LEU A 285 28.60 -22.30 -10.40
CA LEU A 285 28.98 -23.39 -9.47
C LEU A 285 28.97 -22.89 -8.02
N TYR A 286 29.06 -23.80 -7.05
CA TYR A 286 29.24 -23.38 -5.67
C TYR A 286 30.52 -22.55 -5.50
N ASN A 287 30.49 -21.54 -4.65
CA ASN A 287 31.69 -20.80 -4.28
C ASN A 287 32.47 -21.54 -3.18
N ARG A 288 33.66 -21.01 -2.84
CA ARG A 288 34.52 -21.58 -1.80
C ARG A 288 33.79 -21.84 -0.47
N MET A 289 32.98 -20.87 -0.02
CA MET A 289 32.28 -20.96 1.27
C MET A 289 31.22 -22.06 1.26
N ALA A 290 30.37 -22.09 0.26
CA ALA A 290 29.32 -23.12 0.15
C ALA A 290 29.91 -24.53 -0.01
N PHE A 291 31.04 -24.65 -0.74
CA PHE A 291 31.76 -25.92 -0.87
C PHE A 291 32.29 -26.40 0.49
N GLN A 292 32.90 -25.53 1.28
CA GLN A 292 33.40 -25.89 2.62
C GLN A 292 32.26 -26.40 3.54
N ILE A 293 31.12 -25.68 3.57
CA ILE A 293 29.95 -26.10 4.36
C ILE A 293 29.47 -27.50 3.93
N ARG A 294 29.38 -27.75 2.61
CA ARG A 294 28.95 -29.05 2.09
C ARG A 294 29.96 -30.14 2.38
N LEU A 295 31.25 -29.85 2.29
CA LEU A 295 32.30 -30.78 2.63
C LEU A 295 32.28 -31.15 4.12
N GLU A 296 32.04 -30.19 5.02
CA GLU A 296 31.84 -30.44 6.46
C GLU A 296 30.67 -31.41 6.69
N ALA A 297 29.52 -31.15 6.05
CA ALA A 297 28.35 -32.01 6.15
C ALA A 297 28.62 -33.44 5.64
N ALA A 298 29.25 -33.57 4.46
CA ALA A 298 29.61 -34.85 3.88
C ALA A 298 30.57 -35.66 4.79
N LEU A 299 31.56 -34.99 5.37
CA LEU A 299 32.49 -35.61 6.32
C LEU A 299 31.81 -36.04 7.61
N ALA A 300 30.89 -35.24 8.14
CA ALA A 300 30.09 -35.60 9.33
C ALA A 300 29.22 -36.82 9.06
N GLN A 301 28.58 -36.90 7.90
CA GLN A 301 27.77 -38.03 7.47
C GLN A 301 28.66 -39.32 7.26
N ALA A 302 29.82 -39.18 6.60
CA ALA A 302 30.73 -40.28 6.36
C ALA A 302 31.27 -40.89 7.66
N ARG A 303 31.50 -40.09 8.70
CA ARG A 303 31.89 -40.59 10.05
C ARG A 303 30.84 -41.52 10.65
N GLY A 304 29.56 -41.23 10.43
CA GLY A 304 28.47 -42.06 10.95
C GLY A 304 28.27 -43.37 10.20
N THR A 305 28.68 -43.45 8.92
CA THR A 305 28.40 -44.58 8.02
C THR A 305 29.66 -45.32 7.55
N ALA A 306 30.85 -44.98 8.05
CA ALA A 306 32.14 -45.44 7.53
C ALA A 306 32.31 -45.19 6.03
N GLY A 307 31.65 -44.15 5.51
CA GLY A 307 31.71 -43.74 4.11
C GLY A 307 33.05 -43.12 3.75
N VAL A 308 33.32 -43.03 2.46
CA VAL A 308 34.54 -42.42 1.89
C VAL A 308 34.09 -41.17 1.11
N VAL A 309 34.83 -40.09 1.27
CA VAL A 309 34.68 -38.88 0.46
C VAL A 309 35.97 -38.68 -0.35
N ALA A 310 35.85 -38.33 -1.63
CA ALA A 310 36.99 -37.97 -2.44
C ALA A 310 36.89 -36.52 -2.90
N LEU A 311 38.01 -35.79 -2.84
CA LEU A 311 38.18 -34.45 -3.28
C LEU A 311 39.10 -34.38 -4.50
N LEU A 312 38.61 -33.78 -5.59
CA LEU A 312 39.39 -33.51 -6.80
C LEU A 312 39.64 -32.01 -6.88
N PHE A 313 40.91 -31.61 -6.85
CA PHE A 313 41.33 -30.23 -7.10
C PHE A 313 41.75 -30.11 -8.55
N ILE A 314 41.14 -29.21 -9.29
CA ILE A 314 41.29 -29.04 -10.73
C ILE A 314 41.81 -27.65 -11.02
N ASP A 315 42.86 -27.54 -11.81
CA ASP A 315 43.40 -26.29 -12.30
C ASP A 315 43.55 -26.34 -13.83
N LEU A 316 43.14 -25.28 -14.50
CA LEU A 316 43.16 -25.21 -15.96
C LEU A 316 44.52 -24.86 -16.50
N ASP A 317 45.15 -25.81 -17.20
CA ASP A 317 46.48 -25.66 -17.74
C ASP A 317 46.55 -24.62 -18.86
N GLY A 318 47.31 -23.55 -18.65
CA GLY A 318 47.56 -22.53 -19.66
C GLY A 318 46.47 -21.44 -19.73
N PHE A 319 45.51 -21.41 -18.80
CA PHE A 319 44.42 -20.42 -18.79
C PHE A 319 44.96 -18.98 -18.73
N LYS A 320 46.02 -18.69 -17.97
CA LYS A 320 46.65 -17.37 -17.95
C LYS A 320 47.04 -16.87 -19.36
N ARG A 321 47.57 -17.76 -20.21
CA ARG A 321 47.95 -17.42 -21.61
C ARG A 321 46.70 -17.05 -22.44
N VAL A 322 45.54 -17.67 -22.16
CA VAL A 322 44.27 -17.30 -22.80
C VAL A 322 43.91 -15.84 -22.46
N ASN A 323 43.97 -15.48 -21.18
CA ASN A 323 43.70 -14.11 -20.73
C ASN A 323 44.71 -13.12 -21.34
N ASP A 324 46.01 -13.45 -21.32
CA ASP A 324 47.07 -12.56 -21.78
C ASP A 324 47.01 -12.35 -23.32
N THR A 325 46.50 -13.34 -24.09
CA THR A 325 46.46 -13.30 -25.54
C THR A 325 45.14 -12.86 -26.12
N LEU A 326 44.03 -13.31 -25.53
CA LEU A 326 42.66 -13.11 -26.04
C LEU A 326 41.79 -12.19 -25.17
N GLY A 327 42.35 -11.73 -24.04
CA GLY A 327 41.69 -10.84 -23.10
C GLY A 327 40.75 -11.54 -22.09
N HIS A 328 40.47 -10.85 -20.99
CA HIS A 328 39.68 -11.40 -19.86
C HIS A 328 38.29 -11.82 -20.25
N ARG A 329 37.63 -11.12 -21.19
CA ARG A 329 36.28 -11.48 -21.64
C ARG A 329 36.23 -12.88 -22.26
N THR A 330 37.23 -13.22 -23.11
CA THR A 330 37.34 -14.56 -23.67
C THR A 330 37.67 -15.59 -22.59
N GLY A 331 38.54 -15.24 -21.63
CA GLY A 331 38.83 -16.08 -20.47
C GLY A 331 37.57 -16.38 -19.63
N ASP A 332 36.71 -15.40 -19.40
CA ASP A 332 35.42 -15.59 -18.66
C ASP A 332 34.51 -16.58 -19.41
N GLU A 333 34.43 -16.49 -20.75
CA GLU A 333 33.64 -17.46 -21.54
C GLU A 333 34.23 -18.86 -21.46
N VAL A 334 35.55 -18.99 -21.53
CA VAL A 334 36.25 -20.27 -21.34
C VAL A 334 35.91 -20.83 -19.96
N LEU A 335 35.97 -20.05 -18.88
CA LEU A 335 35.64 -20.50 -17.53
C LEU A 335 34.18 -20.98 -17.42
N ARG A 336 33.24 -20.30 -18.07
CA ARG A 336 31.82 -20.76 -18.09
C ARG A 336 31.67 -22.12 -18.77
N VAL A 337 32.33 -22.29 -19.92
CA VAL A 337 32.30 -23.57 -20.65
C VAL A 337 32.96 -24.69 -19.82
N MET A 338 34.12 -24.41 -19.22
CA MET A 338 34.83 -25.38 -18.38
C MET A 338 34.00 -25.78 -17.16
N ALA A 339 33.35 -24.84 -16.50
CA ALA A 339 32.46 -25.11 -15.39
C ALA A 339 31.27 -26.02 -15.78
N GLN A 340 30.64 -25.75 -16.93
CA GLN A 340 29.57 -26.60 -17.45
C GLN A 340 30.05 -28.03 -17.78
N ARG A 341 31.22 -28.16 -18.35
CA ARG A 341 31.83 -29.46 -18.65
C ARG A 341 32.17 -30.26 -17.39
N ILE A 342 32.69 -29.59 -16.35
CA ILE A 342 32.96 -30.22 -15.04
C ILE A 342 31.62 -30.67 -14.42
N ALA A 343 30.64 -29.81 -14.36
CA ALA A 343 29.31 -30.15 -13.81
C ALA A 343 28.61 -31.28 -14.58
N GLY A 344 28.72 -31.29 -15.92
CA GLY A 344 28.20 -32.37 -16.77
C GLY A 344 28.98 -33.69 -16.67
N ALA A 345 30.19 -33.66 -16.13
CA ALA A 345 31.03 -34.82 -15.95
C ALA A 345 30.87 -35.51 -14.59
N VAL A 346 29.99 -35.01 -13.69
CA VAL A 346 29.73 -35.58 -12.36
C VAL A 346 28.27 -35.93 -12.22
N ARG A 347 27.89 -36.62 -11.14
CA ARG A 347 26.49 -36.99 -10.83
C ARG A 347 25.81 -35.86 -10.08
N GLY A 348 24.48 -35.85 -10.02
CA GLY A 348 23.72 -34.85 -9.28
C GLY A 348 23.92 -34.88 -7.75
N CYS A 349 24.44 -35.98 -7.21
CA CYS A 349 24.83 -36.06 -5.81
C CYS A 349 26.22 -35.46 -5.54
N ASP A 350 27.10 -35.42 -6.54
CA ASP A 350 28.45 -34.85 -6.40
C ASP A 350 28.35 -33.31 -6.32
N THR A 351 29.32 -32.70 -5.63
CA THR A 351 29.36 -31.24 -5.48
C THR A 351 30.50 -30.64 -6.29
N THR A 352 30.20 -29.62 -7.12
CA THR A 352 31.17 -28.89 -7.92
C THR A 352 31.28 -27.43 -7.49
N ALA A 353 32.47 -26.88 -7.39
CA ALA A 353 32.72 -25.51 -7.00
C ALA A 353 33.85 -24.88 -7.78
N ARG A 354 33.86 -23.54 -7.81
CA ARG A 354 35.01 -22.75 -8.24
C ARG A 354 35.54 -21.95 -7.05
N LEU A 355 36.87 -22.07 -6.80
CA LEU A 355 37.55 -21.37 -5.72
C LEU A 355 37.94 -19.95 -6.06
N GLY A 356 38.18 -19.67 -7.34
CA GLY A 356 38.61 -18.41 -7.92
C GLY A 356 39.60 -18.66 -9.04
N GLY A 357 39.81 -17.66 -9.91
CA GLY A 357 40.70 -17.84 -11.06
C GLY A 357 40.32 -19.03 -11.92
N ASP A 358 41.27 -19.95 -12.13
CA ASP A 358 41.20 -21.18 -12.91
C ASP A 358 41.09 -22.46 -12.06
N GLU A 359 40.79 -22.31 -10.73
CA GLU A 359 40.75 -23.40 -9.77
C GLU A 359 39.28 -23.87 -9.51
N PHE A 360 39.09 -25.19 -9.67
CA PHE A 360 37.79 -25.84 -9.40
C PHE A 360 37.98 -26.99 -8.42
N LEU A 361 36.89 -27.27 -7.68
CA LEU A 361 36.81 -28.44 -6.78
C LEU A 361 35.62 -29.31 -7.18
N VAL A 362 35.84 -30.61 -7.04
CA VAL A 362 34.77 -31.61 -7.12
C VAL A 362 34.85 -32.51 -5.87
N MET A 363 33.75 -32.64 -5.20
CA MET A 363 33.58 -33.59 -4.09
C MET A 363 32.71 -34.76 -4.54
N LEU A 364 33.19 -35.96 -4.38
CA LEU A 364 32.45 -37.19 -4.57
C LEU A 364 32.12 -37.77 -3.18
N ASP A 365 30.85 -37.94 -2.88
CA ASP A 365 30.39 -38.43 -1.59
C ASP A 365 29.39 -39.60 -1.69
N CYS A 366 29.07 -40.05 -2.90
CA CYS A 366 28.19 -41.17 -3.17
C CYS A 366 28.97 -42.37 -3.74
N GLU A 367 28.98 -43.49 -3.03
CA GLU A 367 29.57 -44.76 -3.47
C GLU A 367 31.01 -44.60 -4.01
N VAL A 368 31.86 -43.96 -3.23
CA VAL A 368 33.21 -43.56 -3.64
C VAL A 368 34.14 -44.78 -3.55
N THR A 369 34.56 -45.27 -4.72
CA THR A 369 35.62 -46.28 -4.88
C THR A 369 36.73 -45.71 -5.75
N ARG A 370 37.90 -46.36 -5.78
CA ARG A 370 39.01 -45.91 -6.62
C ARG A 370 38.61 -45.89 -8.09
N GLU A 371 37.88 -46.89 -8.55
CA GLU A 371 37.41 -47.02 -9.93
C GLU A 371 36.41 -45.87 -10.28
N VAL A 372 35.54 -45.45 -9.34
CA VAL A 372 34.66 -44.34 -9.52
C VAL A 372 35.44 -43.02 -9.64
N ILE A 373 36.41 -42.80 -8.75
CA ILE A 373 37.29 -41.59 -8.80
C ILE A 373 38.06 -41.54 -10.12
N ASP A 374 38.68 -42.64 -10.54
CA ASP A 374 39.43 -42.70 -11.81
C ASP A 374 38.49 -42.45 -13.01
N THR A 375 37.30 -43.03 -13.02
CA THR A 375 36.32 -42.87 -14.07
C THR A 375 35.86 -41.40 -14.18
N VAL A 376 35.48 -40.78 -13.05
CA VAL A 376 35.03 -39.35 -13.02
C VAL A 376 36.21 -38.44 -13.39
N GLY A 377 37.39 -38.63 -12.82
CA GLY A 377 38.55 -37.83 -13.09
C GLY A 377 38.96 -37.87 -14.57
N HIS A 378 39.01 -39.03 -15.21
CA HIS A 378 39.26 -39.16 -16.63
C HIS A 378 38.15 -38.55 -17.49
N ARG A 379 36.89 -38.72 -17.10
CA ARG A 379 35.75 -38.08 -17.79
C ARG A 379 35.86 -36.56 -17.77
N ILE A 380 36.24 -35.96 -16.64
CA ILE A 380 36.46 -34.53 -16.49
C ILE A 380 37.64 -34.12 -17.40
N LEU A 381 38.79 -34.79 -17.31
CA LEU A 381 39.97 -34.48 -18.18
C LEU A 381 39.62 -34.51 -19.67
N HIS A 382 38.91 -35.56 -20.11
CA HIS A 382 38.49 -35.69 -21.49
C HIS A 382 37.53 -34.57 -21.92
N ALA A 383 36.57 -34.22 -21.09
CA ALA A 383 35.64 -33.12 -21.36
C ALA A 383 36.33 -31.76 -21.46
N LEU A 384 37.36 -31.52 -20.61
CA LEU A 384 38.09 -30.26 -20.61
C LEU A 384 39.08 -30.13 -21.76
N LEU A 385 39.59 -31.25 -22.28
CA LEU A 385 40.48 -31.26 -23.46
C LEU A 385 39.79 -30.94 -24.78
N CYS A 386 38.44 -31.02 -24.83
CA CYS A 386 37.70 -30.63 -26.03
C CYS A 386 37.89 -29.14 -26.31
N PRO A 387 38.16 -28.71 -27.55
CA PRO A 387 38.28 -27.29 -27.91
C PRO A 387 37.05 -26.49 -27.52
N VAL A 388 37.24 -25.25 -27.09
CA VAL A 388 36.17 -24.29 -26.86
C VAL A 388 36.07 -23.40 -28.08
N ALA A 389 34.93 -23.47 -28.77
CA ALA A 389 34.65 -22.62 -29.92
C ALA A 389 34.02 -21.29 -29.43
N LEU A 390 34.71 -20.18 -29.64
CA LEU A 390 34.28 -18.82 -29.25
C LEU A 390 34.56 -17.86 -30.40
N ASP A 391 33.54 -17.21 -30.90
CA ASP A 391 33.60 -16.18 -31.96
C ASP A 391 34.45 -16.62 -33.19
N GLY A 392 34.39 -17.89 -33.57
CA GLY A 392 35.12 -18.44 -34.70
C GLY A 392 36.58 -18.82 -34.38
N LEU A 393 37.00 -18.73 -33.13
CA LEU A 393 38.29 -19.18 -32.62
C LEU A 393 38.13 -20.50 -31.86
N GLU A 394 39.10 -21.40 -32.01
CA GLU A 394 39.21 -22.59 -31.15
C GLU A 394 40.26 -22.38 -30.07
N VAL A 395 39.81 -22.40 -28.82
CA VAL A 395 40.65 -22.25 -27.63
C VAL A 395 40.86 -23.61 -26.98
N ASN A 396 42.12 -24.02 -26.85
CA ASN A 396 42.50 -25.28 -26.21
C ASN A 396 43.05 -24.99 -24.81
N VAL A 397 42.41 -25.60 -23.79
CA VAL A 397 42.82 -25.51 -22.40
C VAL A 397 42.83 -26.93 -21.84
N GLY A 398 43.93 -27.34 -21.24
CA GLY A 398 44.00 -28.61 -20.50
C GLY A 398 43.63 -28.45 -19.06
N ALA A 399 43.73 -29.53 -18.30
CA ALA A 399 43.55 -29.46 -16.85
C ALA A 399 44.48 -30.46 -16.14
N SER A 400 44.95 -30.07 -14.96
CA SER A 400 45.66 -30.95 -14.04
C SER A 400 44.75 -31.21 -12.82
N ILE A 401 44.62 -32.47 -12.41
CA ILE A 401 43.73 -32.89 -11.33
C ILE A 401 44.53 -33.55 -10.21
N GLY A 402 44.38 -33.04 -8.99
CA GLY A 402 44.89 -33.66 -7.78
C GLY A 402 43.75 -34.32 -7.02
N VAL A 403 43.93 -35.55 -6.53
CA VAL A 403 42.94 -36.29 -5.81
C VAL A 403 43.39 -36.56 -4.37
N ALA A 404 42.55 -36.21 -3.41
CA ALA A 404 42.69 -36.58 -2.01
C ALA A 404 41.49 -37.42 -1.60
N VAL A 405 41.75 -38.65 -1.16
CA VAL A 405 40.71 -39.52 -0.59
C VAL A 405 40.68 -39.30 0.93
N VAL A 406 39.48 -39.04 1.43
CA VAL A 406 39.22 -38.73 2.84
C VAL A 406 38.63 -39.91 3.54
N ARG A 407 39.19 -40.22 4.66
CA ARG A 407 38.62 -41.22 5.58
C ARG A 407 37.89 -40.53 6.76
N PRO A 408 36.95 -41.22 7.42
CA PRO A 408 36.16 -40.62 8.50
C PRO A 408 36.96 -40.02 9.66
N ARG A 409 38.23 -40.32 9.78
CA ARG A 409 39.12 -39.85 10.86
C ARG A 409 39.87 -38.55 10.51
N ASP A 410 39.83 -38.12 9.25
CA ASP A 410 40.44 -36.87 8.82
C ASP A 410 39.54 -35.71 9.32
N SER A 411 40.08 -34.86 10.18
CA SER A 411 39.30 -33.86 10.92
C SER A 411 39.41 -32.45 10.41
N ASP A 412 40.46 -32.15 9.59
CA ASP A 412 40.74 -30.79 9.13
C ASP A 412 40.53 -30.65 7.60
N ILE A 413 39.54 -29.86 7.26
CA ILE A 413 39.17 -29.55 5.86
C ILE A 413 40.29 -28.82 5.13
N GLY A 414 41.00 -27.90 5.83
CA GLY A 414 42.09 -27.15 5.24
C GLY A 414 43.25 -28.08 4.81
N THR A 415 43.57 -29.05 5.64
CA THR A 415 44.57 -30.09 5.34
C THR A 415 44.18 -30.92 4.14
N LEU A 416 42.90 -31.26 4.01
CA LEU A 416 42.35 -32.01 2.89
C LEU A 416 42.45 -31.31 1.56
N ILE A 417 41.99 -30.06 1.51
CA ILE A 417 42.10 -29.21 0.31
C ILE A 417 43.57 -29.05 -0.07
N ASN A 418 44.44 -28.79 0.91
CA ASN A 418 45.90 -28.65 0.65
C ASN A 418 46.54 -29.93 0.10
N ARG A 419 46.14 -31.14 0.58
CA ARG A 419 46.58 -32.39 0.02
C ARG A 419 46.16 -32.57 -1.43
N ALA A 420 44.93 -32.24 -1.77
CA ALA A 420 44.42 -32.28 -3.14
C ALA A 420 45.17 -31.28 -4.03
N ASP A 421 45.41 -30.07 -3.54
CA ASP A 421 46.22 -29.04 -4.25
C ASP A 421 47.66 -29.50 -4.50
N GLN A 422 48.36 -30.05 -3.51
CA GLN A 422 49.69 -30.60 -3.66
C GLN A 422 49.73 -31.72 -4.72
N ALA A 423 48.74 -32.59 -4.74
CA ALA A 423 48.59 -33.62 -5.76
C ALA A 423 48.35 -33.02 -7.14
N MET A 424 47.54 -32.00 -7.27
CA MET A 424 47.34 -31.25 -8.53
C MET A 424 48.66 -30.62 -9.02
N TYR A 425 49.41 -30.01 -8.12
CA TYR A 425 50.74 -29.47 -8.47
C TYR A 425 51.70 -30.56 -8.93
N ALA A 426 51.66 -31.77 -8.30
CA ALA A 426 52.43 -32.93 -8.77
C ALA A 426 51.99 -33.36 -10.18
N ALA A 427 50.69 -33.37 -10.50
CA ALA A 427 50.20 -33.62 -11.86
C ALA A 427 50.75 -32.62 -12.88
N LYS A 428 50.81 -31.30 -12.54
CA LYS A 428 51.42 -30.25 -13.38
C LYS A 428 52.88 -30.53 -13.65
N ARG A 429 53.68 -30.90 -12.63
CA ARG A 429 55.10 -31.23 -12.75
C ARG A 429 55.36 -32.49 -13.56
N ALA A 430 54.46 -33.47 -13.49
CA ALA A 430 54.57 -34.72 -14.24
C ALA A 430 54.22 -34.61 -15.72
N GLY A 431 53.92 -33.39 -16.24
CA GLY A 431 53.65 -33.13 -17.65
C GLY A 431 52.23 -32.69 -17.97
N LYS A 432 51.46 -32.27 -16.98
CA LYS A 432 50.07 -31.75 -17.11
C LYS A 432 49.07 -32.74 -17.71
N GLY A 433 47.85 -32.35 -17.89
CA GLY A 433 46.80 -33.12 -18.57
C GLY A 433 46.50 -34.47 -17.93
N ARG A 434 46.65 -34.60 -16.62
CA ARG A 434 46.57 -35.88 -15.91
C ARG A 434 46.00 -35.75 -14.50
N LEU A 435 45.63 -36.89 -13.95
CA LEU A 435 45.19 -37.10 -12.58
C LEU A 435 46.35 -37.63 -11.73
N HIS A 436 46.54 -37.08 -10.54
CA HIS A 436 47.52 -37.50 -9.57
C HIS A 436 46.90 -37.67 -8.18
N TYR A 437 47.24 -38.71 -7.48
CA TYR A 437 46.74 -38.94 -6.11
C TYR A 437 47.70 -38.35 -5.10
N ALA A 438 47.11 -37.74 -4.05
CA ALA A 438 47.88 -37.39 -2.86
C ALA A 438 48.46 -38.66 -2.24
N GLU A 439 49.79 -38.65 -1.95
CA GLU A 439 50.41 -39.74 -1.21
C GLU A 439 49.67 -39.89 0.15
N GLY A 440 49.38 -41.12 0.51
CA GLY A 440 48.73 -41.42 1.78
C GLY A 440 49.55 -40.96 2.98
N PRO A 441 48.93 -40.67 4.16
CA PRO A 441 49.69 -40.57 5.39
C PRO A 441 50.28 -41.90 5.75
#